data_48e7054df190903a110428e9bde00975
#
_entry.id   48e7054df190903a110428e9bde00975
#
_cell.length_a   1.000
_cell.length_b   1.000
_cell.length_c   1.000
_cell.angle_alpha   90.00
_cell.angle_beta   90.00
_cell.angle_gamma   90.00
#
_symmetry.space_group_name_H-M   'P 1'
#
loop_
_entity.id
_entity.type
_entity.pdbx_description
1 polymer ?
#
loop_
_entity_poly.entity_id
_entity_poly.type
_entity_poly.pdbx_seq_one_letter_code
_entity_poly.pdbx_strand_id
1 'polypeptide(L)'
;MLLNRRHFSLAAGAAATLGGFGIARAQDTPLVLGQSAAFTGPAAQLGIQFHQGAKLFLDQYNAQPGRRNVVIKNLDDGYEPDRCAANTQKLIEEDVFALFGYIGTPTSLAALPLAVKDKVPFVAPFTGAMSLREPFQKNVFHLRASYNDETALMVKQLTHLGLKKIAVFYQNDAYGKAGLDGVTLALGEQQLKPVALATVERNSADVAQAVKTIVAARPDAVVQVGAYKACAAFIREARKAGYGGTFFNMSFVGTQALADELGKDAAGVMVTQVMPSPYNQANALAREFTEAVRKVNGASANFSSLEGYLAAKVLVEGLRKAPGKPTRDSLIAGLESIDRQQFGGFEVSFSARNHVGSKFVELSMLTGDGRVRT
;
A
#
# COMPACT_ATOMS: atom_id res chain seq x y z
N MET A 1 -23.76 -78.35 61.98
CA MET A 1 -22.55 -78.11 62.79
C MET A 1 -21.78 -76.92 62.18
N LEU A 2 -21.74 -75.79 62.91
CA LEU A 2 -20.78 -74.67 62.87
C LEU A 2 -20.47 -73.96 61.50
N LEU A 3 -21.04 -72.76 61.31
CA LEU A 3 -20.48 -71.41 61.38
C LEU A 3 -19.03 -71.25 60.87
N ASN A 4 -18.84 -70.45 59.90
CA ASN A 4 -18.01 -69.25 60.16
C ASN A 4 -18.24 -68.13 59.21
N ARG A 5 -18.50 -66.95 59.77
CA ARG A 5 -18.57 -65.63 59.16
C ARG A 5 -17.13 -65.16 58.83
N ARG A 6 -16.95 -64.60 57.72
CA ARG A 6 -15.98 -63.50 57.59
C ARG A 6 -16.35 -62.56 56.44
N HIS A 7 -16.52 -61.33 56.79
CA HIS A 7 -16.78 -60.16 56.08
C HIS A 7 -15.95 -60.01 54.83
N PHE A 8 -16.57 -59.65 53.77
CA PHE A 8 -15.90 -58.97 52.63
C PHE A 8 -16.55 -57.63 52.46
N SER A 9 -15.89 -56.60 52.98
CA SER A 9 -16.20 -55.17 52.73
C SER A 9 -15.73 -54.85 51.34
N LEU A 10 -16.62 -54.72 50.38
CA LEU A 10 -16.35 -54.15 49.07
C LEU A 10 -16.32 -52.63 49.24
N ALA A 11 -15.15 -52.06 49.31
CA ALA A 11 -14.91 -50.63 49.13
C ALA A 11 -15.13 -50.32 47.63
N ALA A 12 -16.26 -49.73 47.30
CA ALA A 12 -16.50 -49.15 46.00
C ALA A 12 -15.69 -47.86 45.91
N GLY A 13 -14.50 -47.96 45.32
CA GLY A 13 -13.70 -46.79 44.91
C GLY A 13 -14.33 -46.12 43.71
N ALA A 14 -15.13 -45.10 43.91
CA ALA A 14 -15.56 -44.20 42.86
C ALA A 14 -14.34 -43.38 42.39
N ALA A 15 -13.67 -43.86 41.34
CA ALA A 15 -12.74 -43.07 40.58
C ALA A 15 -13.52 -42.01 39.83
N ALA A 16 -13.68 -40.83 40.43
CA ALA A 16 -14.11 -39.63 39.73
C ALA A 16 -13.02 -39.23 38.75
N THR A 17 -13.12 -39.75 37.50
CA THR A 17 -12.39 -39.16 36.37
C THR A 17 -12.96 -37.78 36.15
N LEU A 18 -12.33 -36.78 36.75
CA LEU A 18 -12.43 -35.39 36.34
C LEU A 18 -11.88 -35.31 34.89
N GLY A 19 -12.73 -35.69 33.95
CA GLY A 19 -12.54 -35.33 32.56
C GLY A 19 -12.50 -33.82 32.49
N GLY A 20 -11.30 -33.28 32.43
CA GLY A 20 -11.13 -31.89 32.10
C GLY A 20 -11.81 -31.65 30.77
N PHE A 21 -13.04 -31.12 30.81
CA PHE A 21 -13.63 -30.49 29.66
C PHE A 21 -12.71 -29.31 29.33
N GLY A 22 -11.67 -29.56 28.52
CA GLY A 22 -11.00 -28.56 27.78
C GLY A 22 -12.11 -27.86 26.99
N ILE A 23 -12.50 -26.66 27.43
CA ILE A 23 -13.32 -25.77 26.63
C ILE A 23 -12.49 -25.56 25.35
N ALA A 24 -12.77 -26.36 24.33
CA ALA A 24 -12.34 -26.07 22.98
C ALA A 24 -12.96 -24.69 22.69
N ARG A 25 -12.16 -23.63 22.93
CA ARG A 25 -12.52 -22.30 22.48
C ARG A 25 -12.71 -22.45 20.99
N ALA A 26 -13.95 -22.38 20.54
CA ALA A 26 -14.25 -22.32 19.12
C ALA A 26 -13.36 -21.19 18.56
N GLN A 27 -12.41 -21.60 17.76
CA GLN A 27 -11.49 -20.63 17.13
C GLN A 27 -12.38 -19.77 16.25
N ASP A 28 -12.55 -18.49 16.59
CA ASP A 28 -13.40 -17.57 15.84
C ASP A 28 -13.00 -17.64 14.36
N THR A 29 -14.00 -17.78 13.48
CA THR A 29 -13.76 -17.79 12.03
C THR A 29 -12.89 -16.59 11.64
N PRO A 30 -11.81 -16.78 10.86
CA PRO A 30 -10.92 -15.71 10.46
C PRO A 30 -11.68 -14.55 9.80
N LEU A 31 -11.21 -13.32 10.03
CA LEU A 31 -11.63 -12.17 9.25
C LEU A 31 -10.89 -12.19 7.91
N VAL A 32 -11.60 -12.29 6.81
CA VAL A 32 -11.02 -12.37 5.47
C VAL A 32 -10.97 -10.98 4.85
N LEU A 33 -9.79 -10.52 4.51
CA LEU A 33 -9.57 -9.30 3.74
C LEU A 33 -9.46 -9.69 2.26
N GLY A 34 -10.25 -9.06 1.40
CA GLY A 34 -10.19 -9.25 -0.05
C GLY A 34 -9.18 -8.30 -0.67
N GLN A 35 -8.23 -8.81 -1.46
CA GLN A 35 -7.25 -8.01 -2.19
C GLN A 35 -7.30 -8.35 -3.68
N SER A 36 -7.56 -7.34 -4.53
CA SER A 36 -7.26 -7.40 -5.96
C SER A 36 -6.05 -6.52 -6.25
N ALA A 37 -5.01 -7.10 -6.84
CA ALA A 37 -3.76 -6.40 -7.06
C ALA A 37 -2.99 -7.03 -8.25
N ALA A 38 -2.04 -6.28 -8.79
CA ALA A 38 -1.12 -6.81 -9.80
C ALA A 38 -0.12 -7.77 -9.15
N PHE A 39 -0.27 -9.07 -9.39
CA PHE A 39 0.70 -10.10 -9.03
C PHE A 39 1.42 -10.66 -10.26
N THR A 40 0.94 -10.32 -11.44
CA THR A 40 1.56 -10.62 -12.74
C THR A 40 1.69 -9.36 -13.60
N GLY A 41 2.42 -9.45 -14.70
CA GLY A 41 2.57 -8.36 -15.67
C GLY A 41 3.60 -7.29 -15.28
N PRO A 42 3.64 -6.17 -16.03
CA PRO A 42 4.66 -5.12 -15.87
C PRO A 42 4.64 -4.38 -14.54
N ALA A 43 3.51 -4.36 -13.83
CA ALA A 43 3.35 -3.69 -12.53
C ALA A 43 3.40 -4.66 -11.33
N ALA A 44 3.73 -5.94 -11.54
CA ALA A 44 3.60 -7.01 -10.55
C ALA A 44 4.32 -6.72 -9.21
N GLN A 45 5.50 -6.08 -9.25
CA GLN A 45 6.25 -5.81 -8.03
C GLN A 45 5.52 -4.90 -7.05
N LEU A 46 4.61 -4.04 -7.52
CA LEU A 46 3.81 -3.18 -6.65
C LEU A 46 2.87 -4.00 -5.76
N GLY A 47 2.14 -4.95 -6.36
CA GLY A 47 1.25 -5.86 -5.63
C GLY A 47 2.02 -6.84 -4.74
N ILE A 48 3.07 -7.47 -5.28
CA ILE A 48 3.89 -8.45 -4.56
C ILE A 48 4.51 -7.84 -3.30
N GLN A 49 5.17 -6.68 -3.43
CA GLN A 49 5.86 -6.04 -2.30
C GLN A 49 4.89 -5.55 -1.24
N PHE A 50 3.79 -4.89 -1.64
CA PHE A 50 2.76 -4.46 -0.68
C PHE A 50 2.14 -5.65 0.06
N HIS A 51 1.74 -6.69 -0.68
CA HIS A 51 1.16 -7.91 -0.10
C HIS A 51 2.12 -8.60 0.88
N GLN A 52 3.39 -8.73 0.51
CA GLN A 52 4.42 -9.32 1.40
C GLN A 52 4.54 -8.56 2.71
N GLY A 53 4.55 -7.24 2.67
CA GLY A 53 4.60 -6.41 3.87
C GLY A 53 3.37 -6.59 4.76
N ALA A 54 2.18 -6.56 4.17
CA ALA A 54 0.93 -6.77 4.89
C ALA A 54 0.85 -8.16 5.52
N LYS A 55 1.20 -9.19 4.76
CA LYS A 55 1.24 -10.57 5.25
C LYS A 55 2.23 -10.74 6.38
N LEU A 56 3.40 -10.12 6.30
CA LEU A 56 4.42 -10.17 7.34
C LEU A 56 3.88 -9.69 8.69
N PHE A 57 3.14 -8.58 8.72
CA PHE A 57 2.51 -8.10 9.95
C PHE A 57 1.39 -9.04 10.42
N LEU A 58 0.51 -9.49 9.52
CA LEU A 58 -0.62 -10.33 9.86
C LEU A 58 -0.19 -11.70 10.38
N ASP A 59 0.86 -12.31 9.83
CA ASP A 59 1.40 -13.57 10.33
C ASP A 59 1.90 -13.43 11.79
N GLN A 60 2.58 -12.32 12.11
CA GLN A 60 3.01 -12.03 13.49
C GLN A 60 1.83 -11.79 14.44
N TYR A 61 0.82 -11.07 13.97
CA TYR A 61 -0.40 -10.81 14.72
C TYR A 61 -1.16 -12.12 15.01
N ASN A 62 -1.34 -12.94 13.99
CA ASN A 62 -2.08 -14.22 14.07
C ASN A 62 -1.37 -15.27 14.96
N ALA A 63 -0.04 -15.18 15.08
CA ALA A 63 0.72 -16.05 15.98
C ALA A 63 0.50 -15.74 17.47
N GLN A 64 -0.12 -14.62 17.82
CA GLN A 64 -0.40 -14.25 19.21
C GLN A 64 -1.62 -15.02 19.74
N PRO A 65 -1.52 -15.68 20.92
CA PRO A 65 -2.62 -16.45 21.48
C PRO A 65 -3.82 -15.54 21.81
N GLY A 66 -5.03 -16.07 21.60
CA GLY A 66 -6.28 -15.38 21.92
C GLY A 66 -6.67 -14.27 20.95
N ARG A 67 -6.00 -14.15 19.81
CA ARG A 67 -6.36 -13.22 18.73
C ARG A 67 -7.26 -13.92 17.71
N ARG A 68 -8.25 -13.19 17.19
CA ARG A 68 -8.98 -13.62 16.02
C ARG A 68 -8.10 -13.42 14.79
N ASN A 69 -7.92 -14.46 14.01
CA ASN A 69 -7.08 -14.41 12.82
C ASN A 69 -7.62 -13.45 11.77
N VAL A 70 -6.71 -12.72 11.12
CA VAL A 70 -6.98 -11.87 9.96
C VAL A 70 -6.14 -12.40 8.80
N VAL A 71 -6.79 -12.74 7.69
CA VAL A 71 -6.12 -13.34 6.53
C VAL A 71 -6.45 -12.58 5.26
N ILE A 72 -5.52 -12.56 4.30
CA ILE A 72 -5.73 -11.93 3.00
C ILE A 72 -6.04 -13.00 1.98
N LYS A 73 -7.19 -12.87 1.30
CA LYS A 73 -7.52 -13.58 0.08
C LYS A 73 -7.17 -12.66 -1.09
N ASN A 74 -6.12 -13.00 -1.81
CA ASN A 74 -5.62 -12.20 -2.93
C ASN A 74 -6.02 -12.80 -4.27
N LEU A 75 -6.37 -11.92 -5.23
CA LEU A 75 -6.67 -12.24 -6.62
C LEU A 75 -5.80 -11.34 -7.52
N ASP A 76 -5.25 -11.93 -8.57
CA ASP A 76 -4.45 -11.18 -9.55
C ASP A 76 -5.34 -10.44 -10.53
N ASP A 77 -5.12 -9.14 -10.68
CA ASP A 77 -5.76 -8.34 -11.72
C ASP A 77 -4.80 -7.91 -12.85
N GLY A 78 -3.50 -8.14 -12.70
CA GLY A 78 -2.49 -7.75 -13.69
C GLY A 78 -2.47 -6.25 -13.96
N TYR A 79 -2.97 -5.43 -13.02
CA TYR A 79 -3.17 -3.98 -13.14
C TYR A 79 -4.21 -3.60 -14.21
N GLU A 80 -5.22 -4.47 -14.44
CA GLU A 80 -6.31 -4.23 -15.39
C GLU A 80 -7.63 -3.95 -14.67
N PRO A 81 -8.30 -2.78 -14.93
CA PRO A 81 -9.51 -2.35 -14.22
C PRO A 81 -10.66 -3.34 -14.31
N ASP A 82 -10.89 -3.92 -15.51
CA ASP A 82 -12.01 -4.87 -15.72
C ASP A 82 -11.80 -6.15 -14.92
N ARG A 83 -10.56 -6.65 -14.85
CA ARG A 83 -10.21 -7.80 -14.01
C ARG A 83 -10.34 -7.47 -12.53
N CYS A 84 -9.94 -6.26 -12.13
CA CYS A 84 -10.10 -5.80 -10.76
C CYS A 84 -11.59 -5.70 -10.36
N ALA A 85 -12.45 -5.18 -11.23
CA ALA A 85 -13.90 -5.13 -10.99
C ALA A 85 -14.48 -6.54 -10.83
N ALA A 86 -14.14 -7.49 -11.72
CA ALA A 86 -14.57 -8.87 -11.62
C ALA A 86 -14.09 -9.57 -10.33
N ASN A 87 -12.81 -9.37 -9.97
CA ASN A 87 -12.25 -9.84 -8.72
C ASN A 87 -12.98 -9.25 -7.50
N THR A 88 -13.29 -7.94 -7.54
CA THR A 88 -14.01 -7.26 -6.46
C THR A 88 -15.41 -7.80 -6.28
N GLN A 89 -16.14 -8.00 -7.36
CA GLN A 89 -17.47 -8.59 -7.32
C GLN A 89 -17.41 -9.98 -6.66
N LYS A 90 -16.48 -10.83 -7.10
CA LYS A 90 -16.27 -12.17 -6.52
C LYS A 90 -15.93 -12.13 -5.04
N LEU A 91 -15.03 -11.22 -4.60
CA LEU A 91 -14.65 -11.09 -3.20
C LEU A 91 -15.84 -10.63 -2.33
N ILE A 92 -16.69 -9.74 -2.85
CA ILE A 92 -17.91 -9.29 -2.16
C ILE A 92 -18.93 -10.44 -2.05
N GLU A 93 -19.14 -11.21 -3.11
CA GLU A 93 -20.02 -12.40 -3.10
C GLU A 93 -19.56 -13.48 -2.12
N GLU A 94 -18.26 -13.58 -1.89
CA GLU A 94 -17.67 -14.47 -0.87
C GLU A 94 -17.67 -13.86 0.54
N ASP A 95 -18.37 -12.74 0.74
CA ASP A 95 -18.55 -12.03 2.02
C ASP A 95 -17.24 -11.69 2.73
N VAL A 96 -16.25 -11.19 1.99
CA VAL A 96 -15.01 -10.66 2.62
C VAL A 96 -15.35 -9.55 3.61
N PHE A 97 -14.61 -9.52 4.70
CA PHE A 97 -14.82 -8.56 5.78
C PHE A 97 -14.52 -7.10 5.36
N ALA A 98 -13.46 -6.91 4.60
CA ALA A 98 -13.07 -5.63 4.01
C ALA A 98 -12.27 -5.85 2.72
N LEU A 99 -12.27 -4.88 1.82
CA LEU A 99 -11.32 -4.77 0.72
C LEU A 99 -10.06 -4.09 1.25
N PHE A 100 -8.88 -4.58 0.86
CA PHE A 100 -7.63 -4.14 1.45
C PHE A 100 -6.50 -4.08 0.43
N GLY A 101 -5.76 -2.96 0.39
CA GLY A 101 -4.49 -2.89 -0.32
C GLY A 101 -4.57 -3.12 -1.83
N TYR A 102 -5.61 -2.63 -2.47
CA TYR A 102 -5.74 -2.63 -3.93
C TYR A 102 -4.67 -1.75 -4.57
N ILE A 103 -4.12 -2.18 -5.69
CA ILE A 103 -3.00 -1.49 -6.31
C ILE A 103 -3.45 -0.64 -7.49
N GLY A 104 -3.26 0.67 -7.36
CA GLY A 104 -3.40 1.65 -8.44
C GLY A 104 -4.72 2.38 -8.53
N THR A 105 -4.70 3.50 -9.23
CA THR A 105 -5.87 4.38 -9.39
C THR A 105 -6.95 3.77 -10.29
N PRO A 106 -6.65 3.30 -11.52
CA PRO A 106 -7.68 2.80 -12.41
C PRO A 106 -8.39 1.56 -11.86
N THR A 107 -7.67 0.65 -11.25
CA THR A 107 -8.17 -0.56 -10.59
C THR A 107 -9.01 -0.22 -9.35
N SER A 108 -8.52 0.67 -8.48
CA SER A 108 -9.27 1.10 -7.29
C SER A 108 -10.55 1.86 -7.66
N LEU A 109 -10.54 2.65 -8.73
CA LEU A 109 -11.75 3.33 -9.23
C LEU A 109 -12.77 2.33 -9.80
N ALA A 110 -12.33 1.26 -10.43
CA ALA A 110 -13.23 0.19 -10.91
C ALA A 110 -13.88 -0.58 -9.75
N ALA A 111 -13.17 -0.75 -8.63
CA ALA A 111 -13.66 -1.40 -7.42
C ALA A 111 -14.58 -0.50 -6.56
N LEU A 112 -14.35 0.81 -6.55
CA LEU A 112 -15.00 1.77 -5.65
C LEU A 112 -16.53 1.73 -5.70
N PRO A 113 -17.21 1.72 -6.87
CA PRO A 113 -18.68 1.67 -6.93
C PRO A 113 -19.26 0.42 -6.28
N LEU A 114 -18.57 -0.73 -6.43
CA LEU A 114 -18.98 -2.01 -5.84
C LEU A 114 -18.82 -1.96 -4.32
N ALA A 115 -17.68 -1.47 -3.82
CA ALA A 115 -17.43 -1.32 -2.39
C ALA A 115 -18.45 -0.39 -1.72
N VAL A 116 -18.81 0.73 -2.38
CA VAL A 116 -19.78 1.71 -1.86
C VAL A 116 -21.18 1.12 -1.84
N LYS A 117 -21.61 0.49 -2.94
CA LYS A 117 -22.93 -0.13 -3.08
C LYS A 117 -23.18 -1.17 -1.98
N ASP A 118 -22.21 -2.05 -1.75
CA ASP A 118 -22.33 -3.17 -0.82
C ASP A 118 -21.80 -2.83 0.60
N LYS A 119 -21.46 -1.54 0.84
CA LYS A 119 -20.99 -1.00 2.11
C LYS A 119 -19.80 -1.78 2.69
N VAL A 120 -18.92 -2.27 1.83
CA VAL A 120 -17.70 -2.97 2.24
C VAL A 120 -16.62 -1.95 2.55
N PRO A 121 -15.96 -1.97 3.73
CA PRO A 121 -14.83 -1.11 4.01
C PRO A 121 -13.72 -1.33 2.99
N PHE A 122 -13.17 -0.25 2.43
CA PHE A 122 -12.09 -0.27 1.47
C PHE A 122 -10.86 0.42 2.08
N VAL A 123 -9.93 -0.37 2.57
CA VAL A 123 -8.85 0.11 3.43
C VAL A 123 -7.52 0.11 2.67
N ALA A 124 -6.81 1.22 2.76
CA ALA A 124 -5.47 1.44 2.25
C ALA A 124 -5.30 1.08 0.75
N PRO A 125 -6.13 1.59 -0.17
CA PRO A 125 -5.80 1.49 -1.59
C PRO A 125 -4.45 2.17 -1.85
N PHE A 126 -3.56 1.48 -2.58
CA PHE A 126 -2.22 1.95 -2.91
C PHE A 126 -2.30 2.96 -4.05
N THR A 127 -2.88 4.12 -3.76
CA THR A 127 -3.02 5.26 -4.68
C THR A 127 -3.21 6.56 -3.92
N GLY A 128 -2.63 7.64 -4.45
CA GLY A 128 -2.79 9.01 -3.93
C GLY A 128 -3.84 9.84 -4.66
N ALA A 129 -4.61 9.26 -5.60
CA ALA A 129 -5.53 10.01 -6.44
C ALA A 129 -6.67 10.68 -5.64
N MET A 130 -6.94 11.96 -5.95
CA MET A 130 -8.02 12.71 -5.32
C MET A 130 -9.40 12.15 -5.66
N SER A 131 -9.58 11.55 -6.83
CA SER A 131 -10.84 10.94 -7.28
C SER A 131 -11.35 9.78 -6.41
N LEU A 132 -10.51 9.22 -5.52
CA LEU A 132 -10.90 8.24 -4.50
C LEU A 132 -11.18 8.90 -3.13
N ARG A 133 -10.83 10.17 -2.96
CA ARG A 133 -10.96 10.95 -1.74
C ARG A 133 -12.13 11.94 -1.79
N GLU A 134 -12.40 12.44 -2.98
CA GLU A 134 -13.44 13.44 -3.25
C GLU A 134 -14.33 12.97 -4.41
N PRO A 135 -15.65 12.90 -4.20
CA PRO A 135 -16.36 13.20 -2.95
C PRO A 135 -16.04 12.18 -1.83
N PHE A 136 -16.11 12.63 -0.56
CA PHE A 136 -15.87 11.77 0.60
C PHE A 136 -16.72 10.50 0.59
N GLN A 137 -16.08 9.36 0.84
CA GLN A 137 -16.72 8.04 0.92
C GLN A 137 -16.53 7.46 2.32
N LYS A 138 -17.63 7.24 3.04
CA LYS A 138 -17.60 6.78 4.44
C LYS A 138 -16.88 5.42 4.64
N ASN A 139 -16.86 4.57 3.65
CA ASN A 139 -16.26 3.25 3.74
C ASN A 139 -14.83 3.16 3.18
N VAL A 140 -14.21 4.27 2.74
CA VAL A 140 -12.87 4.27 2.15
C VAL A 140 -11.87 4.97 3.07
N PHE A 141 -10.77 4.28 3.40
CA PHE A 141 -9.72 4.80 4.27
C PHE A 141 -8.36 4.81 3.56
N HIS A 142 -7.75 5.97 3.47
CA HIS A 142 -6.47 6.18 2.79
C HIS A 142 -5.35 6.32 3.81
N LEU A 143 -4.33 5.45 3.76
CA LEU A 143 -3.18 5.55 4.64
C LEU A 143 -2.19 6.60 4.16
N ARG A 144 -1.90 6.62 2.86
CA ARG A 144 -0.89 7.47 2.23
C ARG A 144 -1.36 8.89 1.94
N ALA A 145 -0.43 9.82 1.79
CA ALA A 145 -0.65 11.17 1.28
C ALA A 145 -1.26 11.15 -0.14
N SER A 146 -1.80 12.28 -0.55
CA SER A 146 -2.35 12.44 -1.91
C SER A 146 -1.24 12.68 -2.94
N TYR A 147 -1.56 12.45 -4.22
CA TYR A 147 -0.67 12.84 -5.31
C TYR A 147 -0.47 14.35 -5.39
N ASN A 148 -1.46 15.14 -4.94
CA ASN A 148 -1.31 16.59 -4.84
C ASN A 148 -0.25 16.97 -3.80
N ASP A 149 -0.19 16.28 -2.65
CA ASP A 149 0.85 16.50 -1.64
C ASP A 149 2.25 16.14 -2.21
N GLU A 150 2.35 15.01 -2.93
CA GLU A 150 3.61 14.57 -3.54
C GLU A 150 4.10 15.55 -4.61
N THR A 151 3.23 15.95 -5.53
CA THR A 151 3.57 16.86 -6.64
C THR A 151 3.87 18.28 -6.16
N ALA A 152 3.19 18.74 -5.10
CA ALA A 152 3.50 20.01 -4.46
C ALA A 152 4.94 20.03 -3.91
N LEU A 153 5.38 18.93 -3.25
CA LEU A 153 6.76 18.79 -2.78
C LEU A 153 7.76 18.76 -3.94
N MET A 154 7.49 18.00 -5.01
CA MET A 154 8.35 17.93 -6.20
C MET A 154 8.54 19.30 -6.85
N VAL A 155 7.43 19.98 -7.14
CA VAL A 155 7.46 21.29 -7.81
C VAL A 155 8.14 22.34 -6.93
N LYS A 156 7.85 22.36 -5.63
CA LYS A 156 8.53 23.23 -4.67
C LYS A 156 10.05 23.01 -4.69
N GLN A 157 10.50 21.76 -4.67
CA GLN A 157 11.93 21.44 -4.70
C GLN A 157 12.57 21.88 -6.02
N LEU A 158 11.94 21.56 -7.15
CA LEU A 158 12.44 21.93 -8.48
C LEU A 158 12.55 23.45 -8.66
N THR A 159 11.51 24.19 -8.30
CA THR A 159 11.49 25.65 -8.44
C THR A 159 12.46 26.34 -7.48
N HIS A 160 12.65 25.78 -6.28
CA HIS A 160 13.66 26.26 -5.33
C HIS A 160 15.11 26.12 -5.86
N LEU A 161 15.35 25.05 -6.64
CA LEU A 161 16.63 24.84 -7.33
C LEU A 161 16.75 25.65 -8.64
N GLY A 162 15.77 26.47 -8.99
CA GLY A 162 15.75 27.25 -10.23
C GLY A 162 15.34 26.45 -11.46
N LEU A 163 14.93 25.19 -11.32
CA LEU A 163 14.51 24.30 -12.41
C LEU A 163 13.03 24.57 -12.73
N LYS A 164 12.76 25.40 -13.71
CA LYS A 164 11.41 25.90 -14.02
C LYS A 164 10.77 25.31 -15.29
N LYS A 165 11.58 24.73 -16.19
CA LYS A 165 11.08 24.04 -17.38
C LYS A 165 10.79 22.59 -17.03
N ILE A 166 9.57 22.31 -16.57
CA ILE A 166 9.17 20.99 -16.11
C ILE A 166 8.29 20.35 -17.16
N ALA A 167 8.67 19.15 -17.63
CA ALA A 167 7.84 18.30 -18.48
C ALA A 167 7.19 17.19 -17.66
N VAL A 168 6.09 16.63 -18.16
CA VAL A 168 5.40 15.52 -17.52
C VAL A 168 5.29 14.34 -18.48
N PHE A 169 5.84 13.21 -18.06
CA PHE A 169 5.64 11.90 -18.68
C PHE A 169 4.64 11.12 -17.84
N TYR A 170 3.53 10.68 -18.40
CA TYR A 170 2.48 10.07 -17.59
C TYR A 170 1.77 8.91 -18.30
N GLN A 171 1.25 7.98 -17.50
CA GLN A 171 0.43 6.85 -17.97
C GLN A 171 -0.90 7.38 -18.52
N ASN A 172 -1.33 6.91 -19.69
CA ASN A 172 -2.54 7.36 -20.38
C ASN A 172 -3.80 6.75 -19.77
N ASP A 173 -4.06 7.04 -18.48
CA ASP A 173 -5.26 6.62 -17.77
C ASP A 173 -5.52 7.49 -16.53
N ALA A 174 -6.44 7.06 -15.65
CA ALA A 174 -6.82 7.78 -14.45
C ALA A 174 -5.64 8.03 -13.48
N TYR A 175 -4.64 7.15 -13.43
CA TYR A 175 -3.44 7.37 -12.62
C TYR A 175 -2.59 8.51 -13.15
N GLY A 176 -2.23 8.43 -14.42
CA GLY A 176 -1.41 9.46 -15.04
C GLY A 176 -2.10 10.81 -15.04
N LYS A 177 -3.43 10.84 -15.30
CA LYS A 177 -4.21 12.07 -15.21
C LYS A 177 -4.19 12.65 -13.79
N ALA A 178 -4.38 11.86 -12.75
CA ALA A 178 -4.35 12.34 -11.36
C ALA A 178 -2.99 12.95 -11.00
N GLY A 179 -1.89 12.36 -11.45
CA GLY A 179 -0.56 12.94 -11.24
C GLY A 179 -0.33 14.21 -12.08
N LEU A 180 -0.77 14.24 -13.33
CA LEU A 180 -0.70 15.44 -14.18
C LEU A 180 -1.50 16.60 -13.58
N ASP A 181 -2.70 16.34 -13.09
CA ASP A 181 -3.54 17.34 -12.43
C ASP A 181 -2.82 17.92 -11.19
N GLY A 182 -2.19 17.07 -10.38
CA GLY A 182 -1.41 17.52 -9.23
C GLY A 182 -0.17 18.34 -9.60
N VAL A 183 0.58 17.94 -10.63
CA VAL A 183 1.72 18.73 -11.14
C VAL A 183 1.25 20.06 -11.69
N THR A 184 0.16 20.06 -12.43
CA THR A 184 -0.41 21.29 -13.05
C THR A 184 -0.89 22.26 -11.97
N LEU A 185 -1.53 21.74 -10.91
CA LEU A 185 -1.95 22.54 -9.77
C LEU A 185 -0.72 23.19 -9.08
N ALA A 186 0.28 22.40 -8.73
CA ALA A 186 1.47 22.88 -8.05
C ALA A 186 2.30 23.89 -8.89
N LEU A 187 2.39 23.67 -10.20
CA LEU A 187 3.02 24.63 -11.12
C LEU A 187 2.21 25.91 -11.25
N GLY A 188 0.87 25.82 -11.28
CA GLY A 188 -0.03 26.97 -11.31
C GLY A 188 0.16 27.91 -10.12
N GLU A 189 0.40 27.37 -8.91
CA GLU A 189 0.73 28.14 -7.71
C GLU A 189 2.04 28.92 -7.85
N GLN A 190 2.94 28.48 -8.73
CA GLN A 190 4.20 29.15 -9.08
C GLN A 190 4.09 29.98 -10.38
N GLN A 191 2.90 30.15 -10.93
CA GLN A 191 2.64 30.81 -12.22
C GLN A 191 3.38 30.15 -13.40
N LEU A 192 3.62 28.86 -13.31
CA LEU A 192 4.27 28.02 -14.32
C LEU A 192 3.27 27.05 -14.94
N LYS A 193 3.67 26.46 -16.07
CA LYS A 193 2.95 25.38 -16.75
C LYS A 193 3.93 24.31 -17.21
N PRO A 194 3.49 23.06 -17.40
CA PRO A 194 4.33 22.05 -18.02
C PRO A 194 4.79 22.51 -19.42
N VAL A 195 6.10 22.36 -19.71
CA VAL A 195 6.66 22.74 -21.02
C VAL A 195 6.43 21.69 -22.11
N ALA A 196 6.19 20.43 -21.71
CA ALA A 196 5.82 19.34 -22.59
C ALA A 196 5.06 18.27 -21.82
N LEU A 197 4.17 17.59 -22.52
CA LEU A 197 3.39 16.46 -22.03
C LEU A 197 3.56 15.28 -23.00
N ALA A 198 3.78 14.07 -22.45
CA ALA A 198 3.79 12.86 -23.25
C ALA A 198 3.31 11.67 -22.43
N THR A 199 2.73 10.69 -23.10
CA THR A 199 2.07 9.54 -22.48
C THR A 199 2.73 8.22 -22.80
N VAL A 200 2.43 7.24 -21.98
CA VAL A 200 2.64 5.81 -22.22
C VAL A 200 1.36 5.05 -21.87
N GLU A 201 1.05 4.01 -22.60
CA GLU A 201 -0.12 3.17 -22.28
C GLU A 201 0.15 2.34 -21.02
N ARG A 202 -0.91 2.07 -20.25
CA ARG A 202 -0.82 1.18 -19.06
C ARG A 202 -0.25 -0.17 -19.48
N ASN A 203 0.59 -0.74 -18.61
CA ASN A 203 1.27 -2.02 -18.85
C ASN A 203 2.19 -2.05 -20.08
N SER A 204 2.51 -0.90 -20.68
CA SER A 204 3.46 -0.76 -21.77
C SER A 204 4.78 -0.13 -21.31
N ALA A 205 5.84 -0.40 -22.03
CA ALA A 205 7.13 0.28 -21.95
C ALA A 205 7.55 0.88 -23.30
N ASP A 206 6.60 1.05 -24.22
CA ASP A 206 6.86 1.77 -25.49
C ASP A 206 6.84 3.27 -25.22
N VAL A 207 8.01 3.85 -25.10
CA VAL A 207 8.24 5.25 -24.72
C VAL A 207 8.86 6.10 -25.84
N ALA A 208 9.10 5.52 -27.02
CA ALA A 208 9.85 6.17 -28.08
C ALA A 208 9.29 7.55 -28.49
N GLN A 209 7.97 7.63 -28.67
CA GLN A 209 7.31 8.89 -29.02
C GLN A 209 7.34 9.88 -27.85
N ALA A 210 7.18 9.40 -26.63
CA ALA A 210 7.23 10.24 -25.42
C ALA A 210 8.63 10.84 -25.23
N VAL A 211 9.68 10.06 -25.42
CA VAL A 211 11.07 10.54 -25.37
C VAL A 211 11.32 11.62 -26.41
N LYS A 212 10.93 11.39 -27.67
CA LYS A 212 11.07 12.37 -28.75
C LYS A 212 10.41 13.69 -28.41
N THR A 213 9.17 13.64 -27.90
CA THR A 213 8.38 14.82 -27.55
C THR A 213 9.01 15.61 -26.40
N ILE A 214 9.38 14.94 -25.34
CA ILE A 214 9.90 15.58 -24.11
C ILE A 214 11.32 16.11 -24.33
N VAL A 215 12.22 15.33 -24.93
CA VAL A 215 13.61 15.75 -25.16
C VAL A 215 13.68 16.95 -26.10
N ALA A 216 12.81 17.02 -27.13
CA ALA A 216 12.73 18.17 -28.02
C ALA A 216 12.36 19.50 -27.31
N ALA A 217 11.60 19.44 -26.22
CA ALA A 217 11.22 20.60 -25.41
C ALA A 217 12.35 21.10 -24.48
N ARG A 218 13.43 20.34 -24.35
CA ARG A 218 14.59 20.64 -23.49
C ARG A 218 14.19 21.08 -22.08
N PRO A 219 13.44 20.23 -21.34
CA PRO A 219 13.07 20.56 -19.96
C PRO A 219 14.26 20.48 -19.01
N ASP A 220 14.20 21.23 -17.91
CA ASP A 220 15.17 21.14 -16.81
C ASP A 220 14.94 19.83 -16.03
N ALA A 221 13.68 19.42 -15.88
CA ALA A 221 13.26 18.22 -15.17
C ALA A 221 12.06 17.54 -15.84
N VAL A 222 11.96 16.22 -15.66
CA VAL A 222 10.79 15.43 -16.03
C VAL A 222 10.16 14.83 -14.79
N VAL A 223 8.89 15.16 -14.54
CA VAL A 223 8.07 14.46 -13.56
C VAL A 223 7.42 13.26 -14.23
N GLN A 224 7.63 12.08 -13.66
CA GLN A 224 7.14 10.81 -14.19
C GLN A 224 5.99 10.27 -13.34
N VAL A 225 4.86 10.01 -13.98
CA VAL A 225 3.66 9.44 -13.38
C VAL A 225 3.35 8.12 -14.08
N GLY A 226 4.13 7.09 -13.78
CA GLY A 226 4.07 5.78 -14.41
C GLY A 226 4.51 4.66 -13.46
N ALA A 227 4.27 3.42 -13.87
CA ALA A 227 4.83 2.26 -13.18
C ALA A 227 6.33 2.09 -13.52
N TYR A 228 7.07 1.38 -12.67
CA TYR A 228 8.53 1.30 -12.71
C TYR A 228 9.11 0.90 -14.07
N LYS A 229 8.51 -0.06 -14.81
CA LYS A 229 9.03 -0.48 -16.13
C LYS A 229 8.96 0.62 -17.17
N ALA A 230 7.83 1.33 -17.25
CA ALA A 230 7.66 2.45 -18.16
C ALA A 230 8.59 3.61 -17.82
N CYS A 231 8.70 3.95 -16.53
CA CYS A 231 9.59 5.02 -16.05
C CYS A 231 11.07 4.68 -16.30
N ALA A 232 11.49 3.45 -16.05
CA ALA A 232 12.85 3.00 -16.33
C ALA A 232 13.19 3.04 -17.83
N ALA A 233 12.26 2.56 -18.68
CA ALA A 233 12.43 2.64 -20.13
C ALA A 233 12.58 4.08 -20.59
N PHE A 234 11.72 4.98 -20.08
CA PHE A 234 11.78 6.41 -20.43
C PHE A 234 13.12 7.03 -19.99
N ILE A 235 13.61 6.78 -18.78
CA ILE A 235 14.88 7.32 -18.27
C ILE A 235 16.03 6.87 -19.18
N ARG A 236 16.11 5.58 -19.50
CA ARG A 236 17.17 5.04 -20.35
C ARG A 236 17.16 5.63 -21.76
N GLU A 237 16.01 5.65 -22.40
CA GLU A 237 15.89 6.17 -23.77
C GLU A 237 16.08 7.70 -23.83
N ALA A 238 15.61 8.45 -22.84
CA ALA A 238 15.86 9.88 -22.76
C ALA A 238 17.36 10.21 -22.60
N ARG A 239 18.08 9.46 -21.73
CA ARG A 239 19.53 9.61 -21.59
C ARG A 239 20.28 9.25 -22.86
N LYS A 240 19.91 8.18 -23.56
CA LYS A 240 20.46 7.83 -24.88
C LYS A 240 20.24 8.93 -25.92
N ALA A 241 19.09 9.61 -25.84
CA ALA A 241 18.76 10.76 -26.67
C ALA A 241 19.46 12.07 -26.24
N GLY A 242 20.39 12.01 -25.27
CA GLY A 242 21.18 13.17 -24.81
C GLY A 242 20.50 14.02 -23.75
N TYR A 243 19.41 13.57 -23.13
CA TYR A 243 18.79 14.30 -22.03
C TYR A 243 19.64 14.23 -20.76
N GLY A 244 20.13 15.41 -20.31
CA GLY A 244 20.96 15.58 -19.13
C GLY A 244 20.24 16.15 -17.90
N GLY A 245 18.92 16.38 -17.98
CA GLY A 245 18.14 16.89 -16.85
C GLY A 245 17.81 15.81 -15.81
N THR A 246 17.05 16.20 -14.81
CA THR A 246 16.71 15.32 -13.68
C THR A 246 15.34 14.64 -13.87
N PHE A 247 15.16 13.47 -13.22
CA PHE A 247 13.92 12.72 -13.21
C PHE A 247 13.34 12.66 -11.81
N PHE A 248 12.07 13.01 -11.69
CA PHE A 248 11.30 12.90 -10.45
C PHE A 248 10.15 11.91 -10.66
N ASN A 249 9.99 10.98 -9.76
CA ASN A 249 8.95 9.95 -9.83
C ASN A 249 8.03 10.04 -8.61
N MET A 250 6.75 9.76 -8.81
CA MET A 250 5.80 9.60 -7.71
C MET A 250 6.01 8.29 -6.98
N SER A 251 5.67 8.23 -5.70
CA SER A 251 5.84 7.04 -4.85
C SER A 251 5.24 5.75 -5.43
N PHE A 252 4.15 5.88 -6.19
CA PHE A 252 3.50 4.76 -6.87
C PHE A 252 4.41 4.04 -7.87
N VAL A 253 5.48 4.67 -8.34
CA VAL A 253 6.44 4.01 -9.25
C VAL A 253 6.97 2.70 -8.67
N GLY A 254 7.02 2.57 -7.33
CA GLY A 254 7.66 1.45 -6.65
C GLY A 254 9.17 1.60 -6.61
N THR A 255 9.67 2.32 -5.62
CA THR A 255 11.07 2.79 -5.53
C THR A 255 12.09 1.67 -5.72
N GLN A 256 11.92 0.53 -5.01
CA GLN A 256 12.84 -0.59 -5.14
C GLN A 256 12.73 -1.25 -6.53
N ALA A 257 11.51 -1.44 -7.03
CA ALA A 257 11.30 -2.02 -8.36
C ALA A 257 11.89 -1.14 -9.47
N LEU A 258 11.85 0.19 -9.31
CA LEU A 258 12.49 1.13 -10.23
C LEU A 258 14.02 1.04 -10.13
N ALA A 259 14.57 0.97 -8.91
CA ALA A 259 16.01 0.81 -8.70
C ALA A 259 16.54 -0.49 -9.30
N ASP A 260 15.83 -1.60 -9.07
CA ASP A 260 16.20 -2.92 -9.62
C ASP A 260 16.14 -2.93 -11.15
N GLU A 261 15.10 -2.31 -11.73
CA GLU A 261 14.93 -2.20 -13.17
C GLU A 261 16.03 -1.33 -13.81
N LEU A 262 16.42 -0.23 -13.18
CA LEU A 262 17.43 0.71 -13.70
C LEU A 262 18.87 0.21 -13.49
N GLY A 263 19.14 -0.49 -12.39
CA GLY A 263 20.51 -0.84 -12.02
C GLY A 263 21.39 0.40 -11.88
N LYS A 264 22.55 0.43 -12.56
CA LYS A 264 23.48 1.58 -12.56
C LYS A 264 22.86 2.89 -13.09
N ASP A 265 21.84 2.78 -13.93
CA ASP A 265 21.13 3.93 -14.47
C ASP A 265 20.19 4.59 -13.46
N ALA A 266 20.11 4.10 -12.24
CA ALA A 266 19.30 4.69 -11.17
C ALA A 266 19.91 5.97 -10.57
N ALA A 267 21.22 6.21 -10.75
CA ALA A 267 21.92 7.31 -10.12
C ALA A 267 21.25 8.69 -10.38
N GLY A 268 20.92 9.41 -9.30
CA GLY A 268 20.33 10.75 -9.36
C GLY A 268 18.84 10.81 -9.67
N VAL A 269 18.17 9.66 -9.79
CA VAL A 269 16.71 9.60 -9.99
C VAL A 269 16.03 9.86 -8.65
N MET A 270 15.12 10.84 -8.61
CA MET A 270 14.37 11.23 -7.43
C MET A 270 13.03 10.52 -7.37
N VAL A 271 12.59 10.16 -6.16
CA VAL A 271 11.29 9.55 -5.91
C VAL A 271 10.68 10.17 -4.66
N THR A 272 9.42 10.59 -4.72
CA THR A 272 8.67 10.93 -3.50
C THR A 272 8.30 9.67 -2.73
N GLN A 273 8.27 9.79 -1.41
CA GLN A 273 7.89 8.72 -0.51
C GLN A 273 6.74 9.18 0.38
N VAL A 274 5.79 8.28 0.61
CA VAL A 274 4.63 8.51 1.49
C VAL A 274 4.73 7.71 2.79
N MET A 275 5.85 7.00 2.95
CA MET A 275 6.26 6.29 4.15
C MET A 275 7.68 6.74 4.53
N PRO A 276 8.04 6.72 5.82
CA PRO A 276 9.41 6.98 6.22
C PRO A 276 10.37 5.91 5.67
N SER A 277 11.62 6.26 5.54
CA SER A 277 12.63 5.35 5.00
C SER A 277 12.70 4.04 5.81
N PRO A 278 12.44 2.87 5.18
CA PRO A 278 12.56 1.57 5.83
C PRO A 278 14.01 1.24 6.22
N TYR A 279 14.97 2.00 5.73
CA TYR A 279 16.40 1.83 5.97
C TYR A 279 16.91 2.68 7.14
N ASN A 280 16.12 3.66 7.60
CA ASN A 280 16.48 4.55 8.70
C ASN A 280 16.27 3.88 10.06
N GLN A 281 17.32 3.29 10.62
CA GLN A 281 17.26 2.60 11.91
C GLN A 281 17.05 3.53 13.12
N ALA A 282 17.09 4.85 12.95
CA ALA A 282 16.65 5.78 13.99
C ALA A 282 15.13 5.82 14.15
N ASN A 283 14.37 5.46 13.10
CA ASN A 283 12.91 5.39 13.12
C ASN A 283 12.45 4.05 13.74
N ALA A 284 11.55 4.11 14.74
CA ALA A 284 11.09 2.90 15.45
C ALA A 284 10.24 1.99 14.56
N LEU A 285 9.41 2.54 13.65
CA LEU A 285 8.65 1.74 12.69
C LEU A 285 9.59 1.00 11.74
N ALA A 286 10.63 1.65 11.23
CA ALA A 286 11.61 1.03 10.34
C ALA A 286 12.37 -0.09 11.05
N ARG A 287 12.76 0.08 12.33
CA ARG A 287 13.39 -0.99 13.13
C ARG A 287 12.46 -2.20 13.29
N GLU A 288 11.23 -1.96 13.77
CA GLU A 288 10.22 -3.01 13.95
C GLU A 288 10.02 -3.80 12.64
N PHE A 289 9.83 -3.09 11.54
CA PHE A 289 9.62 -3.68 10.24
C PHE A 289 10.83 -4.49 9.75
N THR A 290 12.05 -3.93 9.85
CA THR A 290 13.26 -4.64 9.39
C THR A 290 13.60 -5.85 10.26
N GLU A 291 13.29 -5.82 11.55
CA GLU A 291 13.38 -6.99 12.42
C GLU A 291 12.39 -8.09 12.01
N ALA A 292 11.18 -7.71 11.60
CA ALA A 292 10.19 -8.63 11.07
C ALA A 292 10.67 -9.26 9.75
N VAL A 293 11.17 -8.44 8.82
CA VAL A 293 11.72 -8.90 7.52
C VAL A 293 12.85 -9.91 7.71
N ARG A 294 13.78 -9.68 8.63
CA ARG A 294 14.93 -10.57 8.89
C ARG A 294 14.53 -11.99 9.32
N LYS A 295 13.32 -12.17 9.86
CA LYS A 295 12.81 -13.47 10.33
C LYS A 295 12.19 -14.31 9.22
N VAL A 296 12.02 -13.76 8.01
CA VAL A 296 11.34 -14.43 6.90
C VAL A 296 12.26 -14.48 5.68
N ASN A 297 12.62 -15.69 5.26
CA ASN A 297 13.44 -15.88 4.08
C ASN A 297 12.75 -15.33 2.82
N GLY A 298 13.49 -14.60 2.00
CA GLY A 298 13.00 -14.01 0.76
C GLY A 298 12.18 -12.71 0.94
N ALA A 299 11.95 -12.26 2.17
CA ALA A 299 11.35 -10.94 2.41
C ALA A 299 12.41 -9.84 2.24
N SER A 300 12.00 -8.72 1.66
CA SER A 300 12.86 -7.54 1.47
C SER A 300 12.24 -6.28 2.06
N ALA A 301 13.06 -5.49 2.73
CA ALA A 301 12.64 -4.19 3.23
C ALA A 301 12.68 -3.17 2.09
N ASN A 302 11.53 -2.57 1.78
CA ASN A 302 11.39 -1.47 0.84
C ASN A 302 10.15 -0.63 1.20
N PHE A 303 9.97 0.51 0.54
CA PHE A 303 8.86 1.42 0.86
C PHE A 303 7.48 0.79 0.63
N SER A 304 7.29 0.06 -0.47
CA SER A 304 5.99 -0.59 -0.76
C SER A 304 5.65 -1.68 0.26
N SER A 305 6.65 -2.47 0.68
CA SER A 305 6.42 -3.49 1.72
C SER A 305 6.23 -2.88 3.11
N LEU A 306 6.92 -1.78 3.44
CA LEU A 306 6.65 -1.04 4.67
C LEU A 306 5.22 -0.46 4.70
N GLU A 307 4.74 0.06 3.56
CA GLU A 307 3.37 0.57 3.47
C GLU A 307 2.35 -0.55 3.68
N GLY A 308 2.54 -1.71 3.07
CA GLY A 308 1.69 -2.88 3.30
C GLY A 308 1.70 -3.34 4.77
N TYR A 309 2.87 -3.38 5.39
CA TYR A 309 3.03 -3.70 6.81
C TYR A 309 2.27 -2.73 7.71
N LEU A 310 2.45 -1.42 7.49
CA LEU A 310 1.76 -0.38 8.25
C LEU A 310 0.25 -0.38 7.99
N ALA A 311 -0.19 -0.60 6.75
CA ALA A 311 -1.61 -0.70 6.41
C ALA A 311 -2.31 -1.82 7.18
N ALA A 312 -1.69 -3.00 7.25
CA ALA A 312 -2.20 -4.10 8.05
C ALA A 312 -2.20 -3.78 9.56
N LYS A 313 -1.16 -3.11 10.05
CA LYS A 313 -1.06 -2.68 11.46
C LYS A 313 -2.14 -1.67 11.83
N VAL A 314 -2.42 -0.70 10.96
CA VAL A 314 -3.50 0.30 11.14
C VAL A 314 -4.88 -0.36 11.10
N LEU A 315 -5.11 -1.30 10.17
CA LEU A 315 -6.36 -2.05 10.11
C LEU A 315 -6.60 -2.84 11.40
N VAL A 316 -5.59 -3.54 11.89
CA VAL A 316 -5.68 -4.31 13.15
C VAL A 316 -5.89 -3.39 14.35
N GLU A 317 -5.30 -2.21 14.37
CA GLU A 317 -5.58 -1.21 15.41
C GLU A 317 -7.03 -0.72 15.34
N GLY A 318 -7.59 -0.50 14.14
CA GLY A 318 -9.01 -0.24 13.95
C GLY A 318 -9.89 -1.35 14.50
N LEU A 319 -9.53 -2.63 14.25
CA LEU A 319 -10.23 -3.78 14.85
C LEU A 319 -10.15 -3.79 16.38
N ARG A 320 -9.00 -3.43 16.93
CA ARG A 320 -8.79 -3.36 18.40
C ARG A 320 -9.64 -2.28 19.06
N LYS A 321 -9.83 -1.17 18.38
CA LYS A 321 -10.64 -0.02 18.83
C LYS A 321 -12.13 -0.17 18.49
N ALA A 322 -12.48 -1.16 17.63
CA ALA A 322 -13.84 -1.40 17.22
C ALA A 322 -14.74 -1.76 18.40
N PRO A 323 -15.92 -1.15 18.54
CA PRO A 323 -16.86 -1.48 19.60
C PRO A 323 -17.49 -2.87 19.36
N GLY A 324 -17.53 -3.71 20.39
CA GLY A 324 -18.24 -4.99 20.39
C GLY A 324 -17.61 -6.05 19.48
N LYS A 325 -18.46 -6.86 18.82
CA LYS A 325 -18.00 -7.87 17.87
C LYS A 325 -17.55 -7.22 16.56
N PRO A 326 -16.51 -7.75 15.90
CA PRO A 326 -16.06 -7.23 14.62
C PRO A 326 -17.15 -7.35 13.54
N THR A 327 -17.62 -6.20 13.06
CA THR A 327 -18.50 -6.03 11.90
C THR A 327 -17.88 -4.98 10.98
N ARG A 328 -18.38 -4.84 9.74
CA ARG A 328 -17.92 -3.80 8.82
C ARG A 328 -18.09 -2.40 9.42
N ASP A 329 -19.24 -2.12 10.03
CA ASP A 329 -19.52 -0.83 10.68
C ASP A 329 -18.65 -0.59 11.92
N SER A 330 -18.39 -1.63 12.73
CA SER A 330 -17.53 -1.48 13.90
C SER A 330 -16.06 -1.27 13.49
N LEU A 331 -15.60 -1.84 12.38
CA LEU A 331 -14.27 -1.53 11.82
C LEU A 331 -14.17 -0.05 11.40
N ILE A 332 -15.19 0.46 10.68
CA ILE A 332 -15.25 1.89 10.30
C ILE A 332 -15.14 2.76 11.55
N ALA A 333 -15.98 2.52 12.55
CA ALA A 333 -15.95 3.27 13.80
C ALA A 333 -14.60 3.16 14.54
N GLY A 334 -14.00 1.97 14.52
CA GLY A 334 -12.68 1.75 15.12
C GLY A 334 -11.57 2.49 14.38
N LEU A 335 -11.60 2.52 13.05
CA LEU A 335 -10.65 3.31 12.26
C LEU A 335 -10.85 4.82 12.48
N GLU A 336 -12.10 5.31 12.49
CA GLU A 336 -12.43 6.72 12.78
C GLU A 336 -11.98 7.18 14.18
N SER A 337 -11.79 6.24 15.11
CA SER A 337 -11.29 6.53 16.47
C SER A 337 -9.75 6.58 16.58
N ILE A 338 -9.04 6.34 15.50
CA ILE A 338 -7.57 6.52 15.42
C ILE A 338 -7.31 8.03 15.25
N ASP A 339 -7.00 8.72 16.32
CA ASP A 339 -6.67 10.16 16.31
C ASP A 339 -5.21 10.37 16.73
N ARG A 340 -4.42 10.97 15.85
CA ARG A 340 -2.98 11.30 16.02
C ARG A 340 -2.16 10.18 16.66
N GLN A 341 -2.50 8.95 16.31
CA GLN A 341 -1.82 7.78 16.86
C GLN A 341 -0.47 7.56 16.21
N GLN A 342 0.55 7.36 17.06
CA GLN A 342 1.91 7.12 16.62
C GLN A 342 2.17 5.62 16.38
N PHE A 343 2.50 5.28 15.15
CA PHE A 343 2.93 3.94 14.75
C PHE A 343 4.46 3.93 14.57
N GLY A 344 5.17 3.88 15.70
CA GLY A 344 6.63 3.91 15.68
C GLY A 344 7.23 5.22 15.14
N GLY A 345 6.56 6.36 15.37
CA GLY A 345 6.97 7.68 14.89
C GLY A 345 6.30 8.11 13.59
N PHE A 346 5.45 7.24 13.00
CA PHE A 346 4.58 7.63 11.89
C PHE A 346 3.17 7.91 12.42
N GLU A 347 2.70 9.13 12.25
CA GLU A 347 1.38 9.55 12.73
C GLU A 347 0.28 9.16 11.75
N VAL A 348 -0.79 8.56 12.27
CA VAL A 348 -2.03 8.29 11.54
C VAL A 348 -3.20 8.90 12.30
N SER A 349 -4.05 9.63 11.59
CA SER A 349 -5.25 10.24 12.17
C SER A 349 -6.42 10.14 11.20
N PHE A 350 -7.52 9.57 11.67
CA PHE A 350 -8.79 9.55 10.96
C PHE A 350 -9.87 10.25 11.79
N SER A 351 -11.00 10.54 11.18
CA SER A 351 -12.20 11.02 11.87
C SER A 351 -13.42 10.71 11.01
N ALA A 352 -14.63 10.83 11.55
CA ALA A 352 -15.87 10.64 10.79
C ALA A 352 -16.05 11.57 9.57
N ARG A 353 -15.18 12.58 9.41
CA ARG A 353 -15.20 13.54 8.29
C ARG A 353 -13.94 13.54 7.43
N ASN A 354 -12.92 12.81 7.85
CA ASN A 354 -11.66 12.73 7.14
C ASN A 354 -11.05 11.33 7.28
N HIS A 355 -10.97 10.61 6.17
CA HIS A 355 -10.38 9.27 6.10
C HIS A 355 -9.00 9.27 5.40
N VAL A 356 -8.30 10.40 5.42
CA VAL A 356 -6.89 10.50 4.96
C VAL A 356 -5.99 10.45 6.19
N GLY A 357 -5.33 9.31 6.39
CA GLY A 357 -4.59 9.00 7.62
C GLY A 357 -3.28 9.77 7.76
N SER A 358 -2.62 10.13 6.65
CA SER A 358 -1.35 10.87 6.69
C SER A 358 -1.21 11.80 5.49
N LYS A 359 -0.45 12.88 5.70
CA LYS A 359 0.04 13.80 4.66
C LYS A 359 1.57 13.74 4.54
N PHE A 360 2.18 12.73 5.12
CA PHE A 360 3.62 12.58 5.10
C PHE A 360 4.13 12.38 3.67
N VAL A 361 5.04 13.26 3.25
CA VAL A 361 5.78 13.16 1.98
C VAL A 361 7.23 13.57 2.21
N GLU A 362 8.16 12.78 1.72
CA GLU A 362 9.58 13.10 1.66
C GLU A 362 10.16 12.79 0.29
N LEU A 363 11.34 13.30 -0.02
CA LEU A 363 12.08 12.97 -1.23
C LEU A 363 13.19 11.98 -0.92
N SER A 364 13.37 11.03 -1.80
CA SER A 364 14.51 10.12 -1.81
C SER A 364 15.22 10.16 -3.15
N MET A 365 16.49 9.78 -3.15
CA MET A 365 17.33 9.69 -4.34
C MET A 365 17.85 8.27 -4.51
N LEU A 366 17.73 7.72 -5.70
CA LEU A 366 18.34 6.46 -6.06
C LEU A 366 19.81 6.64 -6.35
N THR A 367 20.62 5.68 -5.94
CA THR A 367 22.05 5.62 -6.23
C THR A 367 22.36 4.53 -7.26
N GLY A 368 23.47 4.64 -7.96
CA GLY A 368 23.85 3.68 -9.00
C GLY A 368 24.20 2.27 -8.50
N ASP A 369 24.30 2.10 -7.18
CA ASP A 369 24.48 0.81 -6.50
C ASP A 369 23.17 0.20 -5.98
N GLY A 370 22.02 0.72 -6.44
CA GLY A 370 20.70 0.22 -6.08
C GLY A 370 20.19 0.63 -4.70
N ARG A 371 20.90 1.53 -4.00
CA ARG A 371 20.46 2.05 -2.69
C ARG A 371 19.55 3.25 -2.84
N VAL A 372 18.79 3.49 -1.78
CA VAL A 372 17.92 4.67 -1.64
C VAL A 372 18.45 5.53 -0.51
N ARG A 373 18.64 6.82 -0.78
CA ARG A 373 19.00 7.83 0.22
C ARG A 373 17.83 8.78 0.43
N THR A 374 17.50 9.04 1.68
CA THR A 374 16.49 9.99 2.16
C THR A 374 17.17 11.09 2.97
#